data_e8b15716f088e504f81b71a250a0ff4f
#
_entry.id   e8b15716f088e504f81b71a250a0ff4f
#
_cell.length_a   1.000
_cell.length_b   1.000
_cell.length_c   1.000
_cell.angle_alpha   90.00
_cell.angle_beta   90.00
_cell.angle_gamma   90.00
#
_symmetry.space_group_name_H-M   'P 1'
#
loop_
_entity.id
_entity.type
_entity.pdbx_description
1 polymer ?
#
loop_
_entity_poly.entity_id
_entity_poly.type
_entity_poly.pdbx_seq_one_letter_code
_entity_poly.pdbx_strand_id
1 'polypeptide(L)'
;MKYLSVRSAVFLFVTVLASQSVQQVDAAMTRSSEAWGSPITYPSPGLRGAPGGSDGRVVRLFAAPRVPWGPGHRGIDIALRPGSVVRSVSRGIVSMAGPVAGANSVVIRHPDGTRSGYSFLLALLVTKGERVTKGEPLGISGGTGPGHLNPGVLHLSWRVGEEYRDPLSRLAPRAWHFAP
;
A
#
# COMPACT_ATOMS: atom_id res chain seq x y z
N MET A 1 -54.93 -21.05 29.25
CA MET A 1 -53.58 -21.40 28.77
C MET A 1 -53.38 -20.70 27.40
N LYS A 2 -52.53 -19.71 27.36
CA LYS A 2 -52.32 -18.86 26.14
C LYS A 2 -51.09 -19.40 25.40
N TYR A 3 -51.26 -19.91 24.20
CA TYR A 3 -50.17 -20.24 23.32
C TYR A 3 -49.61 -18.93 22.70
N LEU A 4 -48.46 -18.51 23.15
CA LEU A 4 -47.72 -17.43 22.47
C LEU A 4 -47.14 -17.99 21.20
N SER A 5 -47.50 -17.36 20.06
CA SER A 5 -47.11 -17.76 18.73
C SER A 5 -45.61 -17.65 18.49
N VAL A 6 -44.96 -18.75 18.18
CA VAL A 6 -43.53 -18.87 17.82
C VAL A 6 -43.16 -18.03 16.57
N ARG A 7 -44.14 -17.53 15.82
CA ARG A 7 -43.93 -16.73 14.62
C ARG A 7 -43.39 -15.32 14.88
N SER A 8 -43.64 -14.72 16.06
CA SER A 8 -43.16 -13.36 16.36
C SER A 8 -41.68 -13.30 16.71
N ALA A 9 -41.12 -14.38 17.23
CA ALA A 9 -39.70 -14.41 17.63
C ALA A 9 -38.75 -14.53 16.42
N VAL A 10 -39.20 -15.20 15.36
CA VAL A 10 -38.36 -15.39 14.15
C VAL A 10 -38.23 -14.09 13.34
N PHE A 11 -39.30 -13.26 13.30
CA PHE A 11 -39.24 -11.98 12.58
C PHE A 11 -38.31 -10.95 13.24
N LEU A 12 -38.22 -10.95 14.57
CA LEU A 12 -37.36 -10.03 15.29
C LEU A 12 -35.87 -10.38 15.12
N PHE A 13 -35.54 -11.67 15.03
CA PHE A 13 -34.14 -12.11 14.83
C PHE A 13 -33.63 -11.81 13.43
N VAL A 14 -34.46 -11.92 12.40
CA VAL A 14 -34.07 -11.65 11.00
C VAL A 14 -33.81 -10.15 10.79
N THR A 15 -34.61 -9.26 11.40
CA THR A 15 -34.43 -7.83 11.28
C THR A 15 -33.16 -7.30 12.00
N VAL A 16 -32.80 -7.90 13.14
CA VAL A 16 -31.57 -7.52 13.88
C VAL A 16 -30.32 -7.99 13.13
N LEU A 17 -30.31 -9.16 12.52
CA LEU A 17 -29.19 -9.65 11.73
C LEU A 17 -28.99 -8.86 10.43
N ALA A 18 -30.06 -8.42 9.79
CA ALA A 18 -30.00 -7.59 8.58
C ALA A 18 -29.46 -6.19 8.89
N SER A 19 -29.81 -5.57 10.02
CA SER A 19 -29.31 -4.27 10.42
C SER A 19 -27.82 -4.29 10.76
N GLN A 20 -27.30 -5.36 11.35
CA GLN A 20 -25.87 -5.51 11.66
C GLN A 20 -25.03 -5.70 10.39
N SER A 21 -25.53 -6.40 9.39
CA SER A 21 -24.81 -6.58 8.12
C SER A 21 -24.71 -5.28 7.32
N VAL A 22 -25.76 -4.46 7.29
CA VAL A 22 -25.75 -3.15 6.63
C VAL A 22 -24.78 -2.18 7.33
N GLN A 23 -24.77 -2.12 8.66
CA GLN A 23 -23.82 -1.29 9.41
C GLN A 23 -22.36 -1.72 9.21
N GLN A 24 -22.07 -3.02 9.05
CA GLN A 24 -20.74 -3.49 8.74
C GLN A 24 -20.28 -3.13 7.33
N VAL A 25 -21.18 -3.12 6.36
CA VAL A 25 -20.88 -2.72 4.97
C VAL A 25 -20.61 -1.21 4.91
N ASP A 26 -21.41 -0.38 5.57
CA ASP A 26 -21.22 1.06 5.64
C ASP A 26 -19.91 1.43 6.36
N ALA A 27 -19.57 0.76 7.45
CA ALA A 27 -18.31 0.95 8.16
C ALA A 27 -17.08 0.50 7.32
N ALA A 28 -17.23 -0.48 6.45
CA ALA A 28 -16.19 -0.88 5.51
C ALA A 28 -16.02 0.14 4.36
N MET A 29 -17.11 0.69 3.86
CA MET A 29 -17.13 1.70 2.81
C MET A 29 -16.58 3.05 3.28
N THR A 30 -16.90 3.49 4.50
CA THR A 30 -16.37 4.73 5.08
C THR A 30 -14.86 4.65 5.38
N ARG A 31 -14.31 3.44 5.51
CA ARG A 31 -12.88 3.20 5.73
C ARG A 31 -12.02 3.17 4.46
N SER A 32 -12.64 3.17 3.29
CA SER A 32 -11.93 3.07 2.00
C SER A 32 -11.37 4.40 1.49
N SER A 33 -11.74 5.53 2.11
CA SER A 33 -11.27 6.87 1.72
C SER A 33 -10.06 7.38 2.52
N GLU A 34 -9.50 6.55 3.42
CA GLU A 34 -8.32 6.96 4.18
C GLU A 34 -7.12 7.18 3.25
N ALA A 35 -6.58 8.40 3.25
CA ALA A 35 -5.38 8.72 2.49
C ALA A 35 -4.22 7.81 2.91
N TRP A 36 -3.45 7.35 1.93
CA TRP A 36 -2.27 6.54 2.18
C TRP A 36 -1.23 7.30 2.99
N GLY A 37 -0.56 6.62 3.90
CA GLY A 37 0.60 7.14 4.61
C GLY A 37 1.85 7.16 3.74
N SER A 38 2.91 7.78 4.25
CA SER A 38 4.22 7.71 3.63
C SER A 38 4.74 6.26 3.65
N PRO A 39 5.26 5.73 2.54
CA PRO A 39 5.92 4.43 2.50
C PRO A 39 7.30 4.43 3.16
N ILE A 40 7.75 5.56 3.65
CA ILE A 40 9.06 5.76 4.26
C ILE A 40 8.94 6.50 5.58
N THR A 41 9.90 6.28 6.49
CA THR A 41 10.09 7.12 7.66
C THR A 41 11.02 8.27 7.29
N TYR A 42 10.53 9.51 7.41
CA TYR A 42 11.40 10.65 7.28
C TYR A 42 12.33 10.71 8.50
N PRO A 43 13.64 10.93 8.33
CA PRO A 43 14.49 11.27 9.45
C PRO A 43 13.95 12.53 10.11
N SER A 44 13.96 12.55 11.45
CA SER A 44 13.56 13.74 12.24
C SER A 44 14.32 14.98 11.76
N PRO A 45 13.71 16.18 11.78
CA PRO A 45 14.31 17.42 11.27
C PRO A 45 15.68 17.80 11.85
N GLY A 46 16.15 17.13 12.91
CA GLY A 46 17.43 17.38 13.56
C GLY A 46 18.65 16.72 12.90
N LEU A 47 18.49 15.83 11.94
CA LEU A 47 19.60 15.19 11.20
C LEU A 47 19.84 15.86 9.84
N ARG A 48 19.86 17.19 9.80
CA ARG A 48 20.38 17.95 8.68
C ARG A 48 21.90 17.81 8.66
N GLY A 49 22.46 17.02 7.76
CA GLY A 49 23.90 16.99 7.61
C GLY A 49 24.55 15.78 6.98
N ALA A 50 23.80 14.79 6.48
CA ALA A 50 24.42 13.77 5.64
C ALA A 50 24.49 14.26 4.19
N PRO A 51 25.69 14.32 3.55
CA PRO A 51 25.82 14.68 2.15
C PRO A 51 25.07 13.66 1.29
N GLY A 52 24.19 14.10 0.40
CA GLY A 52 23.46 13.27 -0.54
C GLY A 52 22.01 12.92 -0.16
N GLY A 53 21.36 13.62 0.78
CA GLY A 53 20.00 13.35 1.26
C GLY A 53 18.92 13.71 0.24
N SER A 54 18.63 12.80 -0.70
CA SER A 54 17.45 12.84 -1.59
C SER A 54 16.30 11.98 -1.05
N ASP A 55 16.35 11.58 0.22
CA ASP A 55 15.41 10.64 0.82
C ASP A 55 13.97 11.16 0.75
N GLY A 56 13.11 10.34 0.16
CA GLY A 56 11.68 10.61 0.02
C GLY A 56 11.29 11.46 -1.18
N ARG A 57 12.23 11.86 -2.03
CA ARG A 57 11.92 12.59 -3.26
C ARG A 57 11.47 11.63 -4.35
N VAL A 58 10.38 11.97 -5.05
CA VAL A 58 9.98 11.24 -6.27
C VAL A 58 10.95 11.59 -7.39
N VAL A 59 11.65 10.59 -7.89
CA VAL A 59 12.66 10.73 -8.96
C VAL A 59 12.15 10.26 -10.32
N ARG A 60 11.04 9.50 -10.35
CA ARG A 60 10.37 9.11 -11.59
C ARG A 60 8.85 9.01 -11.35
N LEU A 61 8.10 9.71 -12.18
CA LEU A 61 6.64 9.77 -12.10
C LEU A 61 5.99 8.56 -12.76
N PHE A 62 4.73 8.31 -12.40
CA PHE A 62 3.85 7.37 -13.08
C PHE A 62 3.67 7.79 -14.54
N ALA A 63 3.75 6.81 -15.46
CA ALA A 63 3.47 6.98 -16.87
C ALA A 63 2.71 5.75 -17.38
N ALA A 64 1.39 5.87 -17.48
CA ALA A 64 0.54 4.76 -17.91
C ALA A 64 1.01 4.21 -19.27
N PRO A 65 1.19 2.90 -19.42
CA PRO A 65 1.45 2.31 -20.72
C PRO A 65 0.23 2.49 -21.64
N ARG A 66 0.44 2.80 -22.90
CA ARG A 66 -0.64 2.98 -23.87
C ARG A 66 -1.40 1.68 -24.19
N VAL A 67 -0.74 0.55 -24.00
CA VAL A 67 -1.30 -0.81 -24.12
C VAL A 67 -0.85 -1.63 -22.92
N PRO A 68 -1.60 -2.68 -22.51
CA PRO A 68 -1.34 -3.41 -21.25
C PRO A 68 0.11 -3.86 -21.05
N TRP A 69 0.79 -4.27 -22.11
CA TRP A 69 2.18 -4.78 -22.08
C TRP A 69 3.19 -3.81 -22.68
N GLY A 70 2.76 -2.61 -23.05
CA GLY A 70 3.60 -1.58 -23.63
C GLY A 70 4.58 -0.94 -22.65
N PRO A 71 5.52 -0.13 -23.19
CA PRO A 71 6.42 0.66 -22.39
C PRO A 71 5.64 1.68 -21.56
N GLY A 72 6.13 1.94 -20.35
CA GLY A 72 5.52 2.86 -19.39
C GLY A 72 6.17 2.71 -18.02
N HIS A 73 5.68 3.45 -17.04
CA HIS A 73 6.09 3.35 -15.64
C HIS A 73 4.86 3.10 -14.76
N ARG A 74 4.71 1.90 -14.23
CA ARG A 74 3.51 1.40 -13.54
C ARG A 74 3.47 1.76 -12.07
N GLY A 75 4.18 2.80 -11.66
CA GLY A 75 4.27 3.31 -10.31
C GLY A 75 5.05 4.60 -10.28
N ILE A 76 5.60 4.93 -9.12
CA ILE A 76 6.55 6.02 -8.92
C ILE A 76 7.84 5.46 -8.34
N ASP A 77 8.95 6.09 -8.66
CA ASP A 77 10.23 5.79 -8.05
C ASP A 77 10.59 6.87 -7.02
N ILE A 78 10.93 6.42 -5.83
CA ILE A 78 11.23 7.26 -4.67
C ILE A 78 12.69 7.05 -4.28
N ALA A 79 13.47 8.11 -4.25
CA ALA A 79 14.86 8.05 -3.79
C ALA A 79 14.91 7.74 -2.30
N LEU A 80 15.68 6.70 -1.93
CA LEU A 80 15.90 6.28 -0.56
C LEU A 80 17.35 5.90 -0.36
N ARG A 81 17.87 6.15 0.85
CA ARG A 81 19.15 5.55 1.24
C ARG A 81 19.00 4.04 1.35
N PRO A 82 19.94 3.26 0.80
CA PRO A 82 20.03 1.83 1.13
C PRO A 82 20.05 1.61 2.64
N GLY A 83 19.31 0.61 3.13
CA GLY A 83 19.13 0.34 4.55
C GLY A 83 17.96 1.08 5.22
N SER A 84 17.23 1.94 4.51
CA SER A 84 16.03 2.60 5.04
C SER A 84 14.88 1.61 5.21
N VAL A 85 14.09 1.78 6.28
CA VAL A 85 12.88 0.97 6.50
C VAL A 85 11.76 1.42 5.57
N VAL A 86 11.27 0.49 4.76
CA VAL A 86 10.09 0.67 3.91
C VAL A 86 8.84 0.22 4.67
N ARG A 87 7.77 1.03 4.63
CA ARG A 87 6.57 0.84 5.44
C ARG A 87 5.30 0.75 4.60
N SER A 88 4.29 0.06 5.14
CA SER A 88 2.98 -0.02 4.51
C SER A 88 2.29 1.35 4.43
N VAL A 89 1.81 1.71 3.26
CA VAL A 89 1.05 2.96 3.03
C VAL A 89 -0.34 2.92 3.67
N SER A 90 -0.90 1.73 3.87
CA SER A 90 -2.20 1.51 4.49
C SER A 90 -2.28 0.09 5.07
N ARG A 91 -3.29 -0.16 5.89
CA ARG A 91 -3.55 -1.51 6.40
C ARG A 91 -3.94 -2.48 5.28
N GLY A 92 -3.66 -3.77 5.49
CA GLY A 92 -4.03 -4.81 4.52
C GLY A 92 -3.49 -6.18 4.88
N ILE A 93 -3.47 -7.05 3.87
CA ILE A 93 -2.91 -8.39 3.95
C ILE A 93 -1.81 -8.51 2.89
N VAL A 94 -0.66 -9.02 3.29
CA VAL A 94 0.44 -9.33 2.37
C VAL A 94 -0.02 -10.42 1.41
N SER A 95 -0.30 -10.05 0.17
CA SER A 95 -0.74 -10.99 -0.87
C SER A 95 0.45 -11.68 -1.55
N MET A 96 1.62 -11.03 -1.52
CA MET A 96 2.88 -11.57 -2.03
C MET A 96 4.07 -10.94 -1.29
N ALA A 97 5.06 -11.75 -0.96
CA ALA A 97 6.38 -11.33 -0.48
C ALA A 97 7.42 -12.29 -1.06
N GLY A 98 8.36 -11.77 -1.84
CA GLY A 98 9.38 -12.57 -2.52
C GLY A 98 9.91 -11.91 -3.79
N PRO A 99 10.76 -12.62 -4.54
CA PRO A 99 11.33 -12.13 -5.78
C PRO A 99 10.28 -12.09 -6.90
N VAL A 100 10.23 -10.97 -7.61
CA VAL A 100 9.44 -10.77 -8.84
C VAL A 100 10.38 -10.23 -9.89
N ALA A 101 10.53 -10.94 -10.99
CA ALA A 101 11.43 -10.56 -12.08
C ALA A 101 12.85 -10.15 -11.60
N GLY A 102 13.38 -10.87 -10.59
CA GLY A 102 14.72 -10.63 -10.06
C GLY A 102 14.81 -9.53 -8.99
N ALA A 103 13.71 -8.92 -8.57
CA ALA A 103 13.68 -7.93 -7.49
C ALA A 103 12.82 -8.40 -6.33
N ASN A 104 13.32 -8.28 -5.10
CA ASN A 104 12.48 -8.54 -3.92
C ASN A 104 11.35 -7.52 -3.84
N SER A 105 10.14 -8.03 -3.68
CA SER A 105 8.93 -7.24 -3.70
C SER A 105 7.93 -7.69 -2.65
N VAL A 106 7.12 -6.75 -2.17
CA VAL A 106 5.94 -6.98 -1.33
C VAL A 106 4.72 -6.40 -2.02
N VAL A 107 3.61 -7.13 -2.00
CA VAL A 107 2.31 -6.63 -2.47
C VAL A 107 1.30 -6.75 -1.34
N ILE A 108 0.65 -5.64 -1.00
CA ILE A 108 -0.40 -5.56 0.01
C ILE A 108 -1.75 -5.44 -0.70
N ARG A 109 -2.72 -6.28 -0.32
CA ARG A 109 -4.12 -6.13 -0.68
C ARG A 109 -4.85 -5.39 0.43
N HIS A 110 -5.44 -4.25 0.09
CA HIS A 110 -6.17 -3.39 1.01
C HIS A 110 -7.65 -3.77 1.13
N PRO A 111 -8.35 -3.36 2.22
CA PRO A 111 -9.77 -3.65 2.41
C PRO A 111 -10.69 -3.09 1.32
N ASP A 112 -10.27 -2.03 0.62
CA ASP A 112 -10.99 -1.42 -0.51
C ASP A 112 -10.80 -2.18 -1.83
N GLY A 113 -10.13 -3.35 -1.81
CA GLY A 113 -9.85 -4.18 -2.97
C GLY A 113 -8.65 -3.71 -3.80
N THR A 114 -8.06 -2.56 -3.48
CA THR A 114 -6.86 -2.08 -4.18
C THR A 114 -5.60 -2.79 -3.70
N ARG A 115 -4.50 -2.64 -4.45
CA ARG A 115 -3.20 -3.22 -4.10
C ARG A 115 -2.10 -2.17 -4.18
N SER A 116 -1.22 -2.15 -3.16
CA SER A 116 0.06 -1.44 -3.22
C SER A 116 1.20 -2.44 -3.40
N GLY A 117 2.18 -2.10 -4.24
CA GLY A 117 3.36 -2.92 -4.48
C GLY A 117 4.63 -2.12 -4.17
N TYR A 118 5.59 -2.78 -3.54
CA TYR A 118 6.88 -2.24 -3.11
C TYR A 118 7.98 -3.11 -3.70
N SER A 119 8.81 -2.58 -4.59
CA SER A 119 9.87 -3.35 -5.25
C SER A 119 11.25 -2.75 -5.04
N PHE A 120 12.28 -3.56 -5.33
CA PHE A 120 13.71 -3.26 -5.12
C PHE A 120 14.07 -3.20 -3.63
N LEU A 121 13.49 -4.12 -2.85
CA LEU A 121 13.85 -4.30 -1.45
C LEU A 121 15.12 -5.16 -1.33
N LEU A 122 16.02 -4.77 -0.43
CA LEU A 122 17.20 -5.56 -0.05
C LEU A 122 16.78 -6.78 0.79
N ALA A 123 15.86 -6.54 1.74
CA ALA A 123 15.34 -7.57 2.63
C ALA A 123 13.84 -7.41 2.84
N LEU A 124 13.16 -8.53 3.07
CA LEU A 124 11.73 -8.59 3.40
C LEU A 124 11.58 -8.80 4.90
N LEU A 125 10.68 -8.04 5.54
CA LEU A 125 10.37 -8.14 6.97
C LEU A 125 9.00 -8.76 7.23
N VAL A 126 8.27 -9.12 6.17
CA VAL A 126 6.93 -9.70 6.22
C VAL A 126 6.84 -10.91 5.31
N THR A 127 5.85 -11.76 5.58
CA THR A 127 5.56 -12.97 4.80
C THR A 127 4.15 -12.92 4.20
N LYS A 128 3.92 -13.71 3.14
CA LYS A 128 2.60 -13.83 2.52
C LYS A 128 1.56 -14.30 3.55
N GLY A 129 0.38 -13.66 3.56
CA GLY A 129 -0.73 -13.94 4.47
C GLY A 129 -0.74 -13.08 5.73
N GLU A 130 0.35 -12.41 6.05
CA GLU A 130 0.47 -11.54 7.22
C GLU A 130 -0.44 -10.31 7.11
N ARG A 131 -1.05 -9.92 8.25
CA ARG A 131 -1.80 -8.67 8.36
C ARG A 131 -0.87 -7.55 8.75
N VAL A 132 -0.99 -6.44 8.06
CA VAL A 132 -0.19 -5.23 8.33
C VAL A 132 -1.08 -4.02 8.56
N THR A 133 -0.63 -3.15 9.44
CA THR A 133 -1.22 -1.84 9.70
C THR A 133 -0.53 -0.76 8.86
N LYS A 134 -1.15 0.43 8.77
CA LYS A 134 -0.52 1.60 8.15
C LYS A 134 0.75 1.99 8.91
N GLY A 135 1.86 2.17 8.20
CA GLY A 135 3.16 2.51 8.78
C GLY A 135 3.96 1.32 9.30
N GLU A 136 3.45 0.11 9.22
CA GLU A 136 4.16 -1.10 9.64
C GLU A 136 5.35 -1.43 8.71
N PRO A 137 6.52 -1.84 9.24
CA PRO A 137 7.68 -2.21 8.44
C PRO A 137 7.39 -3.37 7.51
N LEU A 138 7.75 -3.24 6.23
CA LEU A 138 7.58 -4.28 5.21
C LEU A 138 8.91 -4.85 4.73
N GLY A 139 9.96 -4.04 4.75
CA GLY A 139 11.26 -4.41 4.23
C GLY A 139 12.29 -3.31 4.38
N ILE A 140 13.48 -3.60 3.88
CA ILE A 140 14.62 -2.68 3.86
C ILE A 140 14.93 -2.31 2.42
N SER A 141 15.16 -1.02 2.16
CA SER A 141 15.55 -0.50 0.83
C SER A 141 17.00 -0.88 0.49
N GLY A 142 17.36 -0.82 -0.78
CA GLY A 142 18.73 -1.09 -1.25
C GLY A 142 18.85 -2.32 -2.15
N GLY A 143 17.72 -2.93 -2.52
CA GLY A 143 17.70 -3.95 -3.56
C GLY A 143 17.83 -3.34 -4.95
N THR A 144 18.18 -4.19 -5.91
CA THR A 144 18.27 -3.88 -7.33
C THR A 144 17.45 -4.87 -8.14
N GLY A 145 17.31 -4.65 -9.42
CA GLY A 145 16.63 -5.55 -10.33
C GLY A 145 16.70 -5.05 -11.78
N PRO A 146 16.15 -5.80 -12.74
CA PRO A 146 16.15 -5.40 -14.14
C PRO A 146 15.55 -4.00 -14.34
N GLY A 147 16.29 -3.11 -15.00
CA GLY A 147 15.91 -1.71 -15.20
C GLY A 147 16.13 -0.78 -14.01
N HIS A 148 16.56 -1.30 -12.84
CA HIS A 148 16.84 -0.55 -11.62
C HIS A 148 18.13 -1.04 -10.96
N LEU A 149 19.26 -0.62 -11.48
CA LEU A 149 20.59 -0.96 -10.95
C LEU A 149 21.03 -0.05 -9.80
N ASN A 150 20.28 1.04 -9.55
CA ASN A 150 20.56 1.96 -8.43
C ASN A 150 19.88 1.45 -7.15
N PRO A 151 20.65 1.05 -6.12
CA PRO A 151 20.09 0.57 -4.85
C PRO A 151 19.38 1.65 -4.03
N GLY A 152 19.49 2.92 -4.43
CA GLY A 152 18.85 4.07 -3.78
C GLY A 152 17.43 4.38 -4.26
N VAL A 153 16.67 3.38 -4.74
CA VAL A 153 15.32 3.61 -5.27
C VAL A 153 14.34 2.59 -4.69
N LEU A 154 13.17 3.06 -4.24
CA LEU A 154 11.97 2.27 -3.99
C LEU A 154 10.99 2.49 -5.14
N HIS A 155 10.54 1.43 -5.80
CA HIS A 155 9.41 1.49 -6.72
C HIS A 155 8.11 1.23 -5.95
N LEU A 156 7.20 2.21 -5.94
CA LEU A 156 5.87 2.10 -5.35
C LEU A 156 4.82 2.07 -6.46
N SER A 157 3.99 1.04 -6.48
CA SER A 157 2.88 0.91 -7.43
C SER A 157 1.52 0.87 -6.72
N TRP A 158 0.47 1.27 -7.44
CA TRP A 158 -0.91 1.15 -7.02
C TRP A 158 -1.75 0.51 -8.13
N ARG A 159 -2.60 -0.48 -7.75
CA ARG A 159 -3.50 -1.18 -8.68
C ARG A 159 -4.93 -1.18 -8.17
N VAL A 160 -5.85 -0.96 -9.11
CA VAL A 160 -7.31 -1.13 -8.94
C VAL A 160 -7.73 -2.21 -9.92
N GLY A 161 -8.13 -3.38 -9.43
CA GLY A 161 -8.27 -4.55 -10.30
C GLY A 161 -6.95 -4.89 -10.98
N GLU A 162 -6.92 -4.90 -12.32
CA GLU A 162 -5.71 -5.13 -13.11
C GLU A 162 -5.07 -3.83 -13.64
N GLU A 163 -5.66 -2.69 -13.35
CA GLU A 163 -5.21 -1.40 -13.85
C GLU A 163 -4.26 -0.72 -12.86
N TYR A 164 -3.12 -0.25 -13.36
CA TYR A 164 -2.20 0.58 -12.60
C TYR A 164 -2.67 2.04 -12.62
N ARG A 165 -2.60 2.68 -11.45
CA ARG A 165 -2.95 4.07 -11.21
C ARG A 165 -1.77 4.83 -10.61
N ASP A 166 -1.81 6.16 -10.72
CA ASP A 166 -0.78 7.01 -10.12
C ASP A 166 -0.87 6.97 -8.58
N PRO A 167 0.16 6.42 -7.89
CA PRO A 167 0.17 6.36 -6.42
C PRO A 167 0.11 7.74 -5.76
N LEU A 168 0.61 8.81 -6.40
CA LEU A 168 0.61 10.16 -5.83
C LEU A 168 -0.79 10.65 -5.53
N SER A 169 -1.80 10.22 -6.31
CA SER A 169 -3.20 10.60 -6.09
C SER A 169 -3.80 10.05 -4.79
N ARG A 170 -3.16 9.01 -4.19
CA ARG A 170 -3.58 8.38 -2.93
C ARG A 170 -2.72 8.78 -1.74
N LEU A 171 -1.49 9.20 -1.98
CA LEU A 171 -0.56 9.57 -0.93
C LEU A 171 -0.94 10.94 -0.35
N ALA A 172 -0.85 11.09 0.99
CA ALA A 172 -1.18 12.35 1.64
C ALA A 172 -0.29 13.48 1.12
N PRO A 173 -0.82 14.68 0.83
CA PRO A 173 -0.11 15.77 0.14
C PRO A 173 1.18 16.27 0.82
N ARG A 174 1.40 15.92 2.07
CA ARG A 174 2.46 16.49 2.94
C ARG A 174 3.86 15.92 2.72
N ALA A 175 4.02 14.96 1.81
CA ALA A 175 5.20 14.10 1.85
C ALA A 175 6.10 14.18 0.61
N TRP A 176 5.75 14.91 -0.45
CA TRP A 176 6.44 14.70 -1.73
C TRP A 176 7.10 15.98 -2.23
N HIS A 177 8.42 15.97 -2.22
CA HIS A 177 9.21 16.97 -2.91
C HIS A 177 9.58 16.43 -4.30
N PHE A 178 9.21 17.16 -5.33
CA PHE A 178 9.66 16.86 -6.69
C PHE A 178 11.10 17.35 -6.85
N ALA A 179 11.90 16.65 -7.64
CA ALA A 179 13.16 17.16 -8.09
C ALA A 179 12.92 18.35 -9.02
N PRO A 180 13.68 19.47 -8.91
CA PRO A 180 13.69 20.48 -9.94
C PRO A 180 14.22 19.94 -11.26
#